data_8c4dc506225fd73ddcd7616afc03791e
#
_entry.id   8c4dc506225fd73ddcd7616afc03791e
#
_cell.length_a   1.000
_cell.length_b   1.000
_cell.length_c   1.000
_cell.angle_alpha   90.00
_cell.angle_beta   90.00
_cell.angle_gamma   90.00
#
_symmetry.space_group_name_H-M   'P 1'
#
loop_
_entity.id
_entity.type
_entity.pdbx_description
1 polymer ?
#
loop_
_entity_poly.entity_id
_entity_poly.type
_entity_poly.pdbx_seq_one_letter_code
_entity_poly.pdbx_strand_id
1 'polypeptide(L)'
;AKCRNEAETLYNLENKPVKLFGEFMYQASSWRQARRVIYKAEHNEKGDNLRFIITNLENQNIGMVYGDIYCGRGKMELFIKEHKCHLFSDRTSCSSFMTNQFRLFLHSIAYVLMYALRETCLQNTQFAKAQFDTIRLKILKIGARIVRMSTKIKIHLPTAFPYQDDLYQLWQNCVT
;
A
#
# COMPACT_ATOMS: atom_id res chain seq x y z
N ALA A 1 -31.96 3.40 2.90
CA ALA A 1 -32.58 4.74 2.85
C ALA A 1 -32.30 5.52 4.15
N LYS A 2 -32.71 5.03 5.34
CA LYS A 2 -32.62 5.78 6.61
C LYS A 2 -31.19 6.27 6.94
N CYS A 3 -30.19 5.39 6.93
CA CYS A 3 -28.80 5.73 7.25
C CYS A 3 -28.14 6.68 6.23
N ARG A 4 -28.58 6.63 4.98
CA ARG A 4 -28.15 7.57 3.94
C ARG A 4 -28.63 8.97 4.24
N ASN A 5 -29.93 9.12 4.52
CA ASN A 5 -30.53 10.42 4.83
C ASN A 5 -29.94 11.01 6.12
N GLU A 6 -29.60 10.17 7.10
CA GLU A 6 -28.95 10.59 8.34
C GLU A 6 -27.53 11.13 8.09
N ALA A 7 -26.73 10.45 7.24
CA ALA A 7 -25.39 10.92 6.87
C ALA A 7 -25.42 12.24 6.09
N GLU A 8 -26.38 12.40 5.18
CA GLU A 8 -26.61 13.62 4.42
C GLU A 8 -27.04 14.78 5.33
N THR A 9 -27.96 14.52 6.27
CA THR A 9 -28.40 15.52 7.23
C THR A 9 -27.27 16.04 8.11
N LEU A 10 -26.44 15.12 8.63
CA LEU A 10 -25.28 15.48 9.44
C LEU A 10 -24.22 16.24 8.63
N TYR A 11 -23.99 15.85 7.38
CA TYR A 11 -23.08 16.58 6.49
C TYR A 11 -23.54 18.02 6.28
N ASN A 12 -24.83 18.22 6.02
CA ASN A 12 -25.41 19.55 5.81
C ASN A 12 -25.36 20.44 7.07
N LEU A 13 -25.40 19.83 8.26
CA LEU A 13 -25.27 20.56 9.53
C LEU A 13 -23.81 20.91 9.87
N GLU A 14 -22.88 20.01 9.67
CA GLU A 14 -21.50 20.17 10.11
C GLU A 14 -20.55 20.67 9.00
N ASN A 15 -20.97 20.60 7.74
CA ASN A 15 -20.18 20.91 6.55
C ASN A 15 -18.83 20.18 6.51
N LYS A 16 -18.82 18.94 7.01
CA LYS A 16 -17.66 18.04 7.06
C LYS A 16 -18.03 16.65 6.58
N PRO A 17 -17.11 15.90 5.96
CA PRO A 17 -17.35 14.52 5.57
C PRO A 17 -17.79 13.66 6.76
N VAL A 18 -18.95 13.04 6.64
CA VAL A 18 -19.56 12.20 7.68
C VAL A 18 -19.45 10.74 7.30
N LYS A 19 -19.11 9.89 8.30
CA LYS A 19 -19.06 8.43 8.17
C LYS A 19 -19.86 7.79 9.28
N LEU A 20 -20.93 7.11 8.92
CA LEU A 20 -21.75 6.33 9.84
C LEU A 20 -21.53 4.85 9.60
N PHE A 21 -21.41 4.10 10.68
CA PHE A 21 -21.29 2.64 10.65
C PHE A 21 -22.44 2.04 11.44
N GLY A 22 -22.90 0.90 10.97
CA GLY A 22 -23.88 0.12 11.71
C GLY A 22 -23.97 -1.30 11.17
N GLU A 23 -24.84 -2.10 11.77
CA GLU A 23 -25.02 -3.49 11.42
C GLU A 23 -26.48 -3.93 11.53
N PHE A 24 -26.79 -4.99 10.83
CA PHE A 24 -28.09 -5.69 10.92
C PHE A 24 -27.95 -7.13 10.44
N MET A 25 -28.91 -7.95 10.85
CA MET A 25 -29.01 -9.31 10.32
C MET A 25 -29.83 -9.29 9.03
N TYR A 26 -29.32 -9.96 7.99
CA TYR A 26 -29.99 -10.05 6.69
C TYR A 26 -29.95 -11.49 6.18
N GLN A 27 -31.04 -11.91 5.56
CA GLN A 27 -31.16 -13.18 4.89
C GLN A 27 -31.71 -12.97 3.48
N ALA A 28 -30.92 -13.28 2.48
CA ALA A 28 -31.41 -13.34 1.11
C ALA A 28 -32.25 -14.60 0.89
N SER A 29 -33.16 -14.58 -0.08
CA SER A 29 -34.05 -15.71 -0.41
C SER A 29 -33.31 -17.02 -0.72
N SER A 30 -32.09 -16.91 -1.26
CA SER A 30 -31.22 -18.05 -1.59
C SER A 30 -30.33 -18.53 -0.44
N TRP A 31 -30.32 -17.85 0.71
CA TRP A 31 -29.46 -18.20 1.84
C TRP A 31 -30.17 -19.11 2.83
N ARG A 32 -29.42 -20.10 3.34
CA ARG A 32 -29.95 -21.04 4.36
C ARG A 32 -30.19 -20.37 5.70
N GLN A 33 -29.44 -19.29 6.03
CA GLN A 33 -29.53 -18.60 7.32
C GLN A 33 -29.24 -17.11 7.17
N ALA A 34 -29.72 -16.30 8.11
CA ALA A 34 -29.39 -14.90 8.20
C ALA A 34 -27.89 -14.70 8.49
N ARG A 35 -27.32 -13.65 7.95
CA ARG A 35 -25.91 -13.29 8.15
C ARG A 35 -25.80 -11.85 8.63
N ARG A 36 -24.76 -11.60 9.40
CA ARG A 36 -24.41 -10.25 9.86
C ARG A 36 -23.95 -9.41 8.70
N VAL A 37 -24.58 -8.27 8.50
CA VAL A 37 -24.23 -7.28 7.48
C VAL A 37 -23.80 -6.00 8.19
N ILE A 38 -22.58 -5.54 7.90
CA ILE A 38 -22.07 -4.26 8.37
C ILE A 38 -22.17 -3.27 7.22
N TYR A 39 -22.65 -2.07 7.50
CA TYR A 39 -22.68 -1.00 6.51
C TYR A 39 -21.83 0.20 6.93
N LYS A 40 -21.31 0.89 5.92
CA LYS A 40 -20.76 2.23 6.01
C LYS A 40 -21.58 3.15 5.13
N ALA A 41 -22.17 4.19 5.71
CA ALA A 41 -22.78 5.29 5.00
C ALA A 41 -21.86 6.51 5.13
N GLU A 42 -21.38 7.01 4.02
CA GLU A 42 -20.49 8.17 3.94
C GLU A 42 -21.13 9.21 3.02
N HIS A 43 -21.13 10.45 3.47
CA HIS A 43 -21.50 11.60 2.64
C HIS A 43 -20.35 12.61 2.63
N ASN A 44 -19.96 13.06 1.46
CA ASN A 44 -18.91 14.04 1.24
C ASN A 44 -19.23 14.91 0.02
N GLU A 45 -18.34 15.83 -0.35
CA GLU A 45 -18.50 16.72 -1.51
C GLU A 45 -18.82 15.99 -2.84
N LYS A 46 -18.44 14.72 -2.97
CA LYS A 46 -18.71 13.89 -4.15
C LYS A 46 -20.05 13.14 -4.07
N GLY A 47 -20.81 13.33 -2.99
CA GLY A 47 -22.09 12.69 -2.72
C GLY A 47 -21.98 11.47 -1.81
N ASP A 48 -22.99 10.59 -1.92
CA ASP A 48 -23.16 9.41 -1.08
C ASP A 48 -22.28 8.24 -1.49
N ASN A 49 -21.71 7.59 -0.49
CA ASN A 49 -20.98 6.33 -0.65
C ASN A 49 -21.47 5.30 0.37
N LEU A 50 -22.42 4.47 -0.05
CA LEU A 50 -22.99 3.43 0.78
C LEU A 50 -22.34 2.08 0.45
N ARG A 51 -21.78 1.42 1.45
CA ARG A 51 -21.12 0.11 1.29
C ARG A 51 -21.63 -0.88 2.31
N PHE A 52 -21.79 -2.13 1.88
CA PHE A 52 -22.21 -3.26 2.71
C PHE A 52 -21.17 -4.35 2.64
N ILE A 53 -20.87 -4.96 3.77
CA ILE A 53 -20.05 -6.17 3.87
C ILE A 53 -20.79 -7.23 4.66
N ILE A 54 -20.62 -8.46 4.26
CA ILE A 54 -21.21 -9.62 4.92
C ILE A 54 -20.11 -10.35 5.65
N THR A 55 -20.36 -10.73 6.90
CA THR A 55 -19.37 -11.40 7.73
C THR A 55 -20.02 -12.50 8.57
N ASN A 56 -19.22 -13.49 8.93
CA ASN A 56 -19.53 -14.51 9.92
C ASN A 56 -18.84 -14.26 11.27
N LEU A 57 -18.16 -13.13 11.42
CA LEU A 57 -17.51 -12.73 12.67
C LEU A 57 -18.57 -12.12 13.61
N GLU A 58 -18.99 -12.87 14.62
CA GLU A 58 -20.12 -12.49 15.45
C GLU A 58 -19.75 -11.49 16.55
N ASN A 59 -18.62 -11.67 17.22
CA ASN A 59 -18.26 -10.90 18.42
C ASN A 59 -17.21 -9.80 18.19
N GLN A 60 -16.97 -9.41 16.94
CA GLN A 60 -15.97 -8.39 16.61
C GLN A 60 -16.61 -7.01 16.46
N ASN A 61 -15.90 -5.98 16.90
CA ASN A 61 -16.33 -4.58 16.74
C ASN A 61 -16.47 -4.22 15.25
N ILE A 62 -17.49 -3.46 14.91
CA ILE A 62 -17.79 -3.00 13.53
C ILE A 62 -16.58 -2.30 12.90
N GLY A 63 -15.93 -1.39 13.66
CA GLY A 63 -14.76 -0.64 13.21
C GLY A 63 -13.59 -1.56 12.85
N MET A 64 -13.32 -2.57 13.68
CA MET A 64 -12.29 -3.58 13.43
C MET A 64 -12.60 -4.41 12.18
N VAL A 65 -13.84 -4.92 12.06
CA VAL A 65 -14.22 -5.76 10.91
C VAL A 65 -14.17 -4.94 9.61
N TYR A 66 -14.66 -3.72 9.61
CA TYR A 66 -14.68 -2.89 8.43
C TYR A 66 -13.30 -2.28 8.13
N GLY A 67 -12.64 -1.67 9.14
CA GLY A 67 -11.38 -0.93 8.98
C GLY A 67 -10.18 -1.84 8.84
N ASP A 68 -9.99 -2.78 9.76
CA ASP A 68 -8.76 -3.57 9.81
C ASP A 68 -8.84 -4.80 8.91
N ILE A 69 -9.97 -5.53 8.95
CA ILE A 69 -10.10 -6.78 8.19
C ILE A 69 -10.50 -6.48 6.74
N TYR A 70 -11.62 -5.81 6.52
CA TYR A 70 -12.12 -5.57 5.15
C TYR A 70 -11.26 -4.58 4.37
N CYS A 71 -10.97 -3.40 4.94
CA CYS A 71 -10.10 -2.41 4.30
C CYS A 71 -8.64 -2.85 4.28
N GLY A 72 -8.20 -3.67 5.25
CA GLY A 72 -6.87 -4.28 5.27
C GLY A 72 -6.56 -5.11 4.02
N ARG A 73 -7.58 -5.71 3.39
CA ARG A 73 -7.46 -6.39 2.10
C ARG A 73 -6.92 -5.47 0.99
N GLY A 74 -7.26 -4.18 1.02
CA GLY A 74 -6.76 -3.21 0.05
C GLY A 74 -5.25 -3.05 0.08
N LYS A 75 -4.59 -3.31 1.21
CA LYS A 75 -3.12 -3.31 1.32
C LYS A 75 -2.50 -4.41 0.45
N MET A 76 -3.11 -5.60 0.40
CA MET A 76 -2.64 -6.69 -0.45
C MET A 76 -2.71 -6.31 -1.94
N GLU A 77 -3.77 -5.63 -2.36
CA GLU A 77 -3.90 -5.14 -3.74
C GLU A 77 -2.83 -4.11 -4.09
N LEU A 78 -2.47 -3.24 -3.14
CA LEU A 78 -1.35 -2.31 -3.30
C LEU A 78 -0.01 -3.05 -3.42
N PHE A 79 0.23 -4.07 -2.61
CA PHE A 79 1.46 -4.88 -2.69
C PHE A 79 1.57 -5.62 -4.02
N ILE A 80 0.47 -6.21 -4.50
CA ILE A 80 0.41 -6.85 -5.83
C ILE A 80 0.69 -5.81 -6.93
N LYS A 81 0.11 -4.61 -6.81
CA LYS A 81 0.34 -3.51 -7.76
C LYS A 81 1.81 -3.08 -7.75
N GLU A 82 2.43 -2.90 -6.60
CA GLU A 82 3.85 -2.55 -6.48
C GLU A 82 4.73 -3.62 -7.14
N HIS A 83 4.49 -4.89 -6.84
CA HIS A 83 5.22 -6.02 -7.43
C HIS A 83 5.05 -6.08 -8.94
N LYS A 84 3.83 -5.91 -9.44
CA LYS A 84 3.52 -5.97 -10.87
C LYS A 84 3.98 -4.73 -11.62
N CYS A 85 3.59 -3.54 -11.18
CA CYS A 85 3.75 -2.30 -11.94
C CYS A 85 5.11 -1.64 -11.73
N HIS A 86 5.67 -1.71 -10.51
CA HIS A 86 6.92 -1.02 -10.19
C HIS A 86 8.16 -1.89 -10.34
N LEU A 87 8.02 -3.20 -10.18
CA LEU A 87 9.10 -4.18 -10.43
C LEU A 87 8.94 -4.94 -11.75
N PHE A 88 7.84 -4.70 -12.49
CA PHE A 88 7.59 -5.32 -13.79
C PHE A 88 7.55 -6.86 -13.77
N SER A 89 7.02 -7.45 -12.72
CA SER A 89 6.97 -8.91 -12.56
C SER A 89 6.03 -9.62 -13.55
N ASP A 90 5.16 -8.87 -14.21
CA ASP A 90 4.28 -9.36 -15.28
C ASP A 90 4.99 -9.56 -16.63
N ARG A 91 6.25 -9.10 -16.74
CA ARG A 91 7.05 -9.26 -17.96
C ARG A 91 7.69 -10.65 -18.03
N THR A 92 6.88 -11.64 -18.36
CA THR A 92 7.29 -13.04 -18.54
C THR A 92 7.46 -13.34 -20.05
N SER A 93 8.54 -12.85 -20.63
CA SER A 93 8.78 -12.90 -22.09
C SER A 93 9.67 -14.06 -22.56
N CYS A 94 10.03 -14.98 -21.68
CA CYS A 94 10.82 -16.15 -22.05
C CYS A 94 9.93 -17.27 -22.62
N SER A 95 10.48 -18.05 -23.54
CA SER A 95 9.77 -19.18 -24.16
C SER A 95 9.54 -20.36 -23.20
N SER A 96 10.39 -20.52 -22.18
CA SER A 96 10.29 -21.60 -21.22
C SER A 96 9.54 -21.18 -19.97
N PHE A 97 8.62 -22.04 -19.50
CA PHE A 97 7.91 -21.84 -18.23
C PHE A 97 8.87 -21.73 -17.04
N MET A 98 9.85 -22.61 -16.94
CA MET A 98 10.82 -22.61 -15.84
C MET A 98 11.63 -21.31 -15.78
N THR A 99 12.01 -20.78 -16.94
CA THR A 99 12.74 -19.50 -17.01
C THR A 99 11.87 -18.33 -16.54
N ASN A 100 10.60 -18.30 -16.92
CA ASN A 100 9.65 -17.28 -16.45
C ASN A 100 9.39 -17.41 -14.95
N GLN A 101 9.28 -18.63 -14.42
CA GLN A 101 9.12 -18.88 -13.00
C GLN A 101 10.36 -18.39 -12.22
N PHE A 102 11.56 -18.68 -12.69
CA PHE A 102 12.79 -18.18 -12.08
C PHE A 102 12.84 -16.65 -12.09
N ARG A 103 12.47 -15.99 -13.18
CA ARG A 103 12.35 -14.52 -13.23
C ARG A 103 11.36 -14.00 -12.19
N LEU A 104 10.21 -14.65 -12.02
CA LEU A 104 9.23 -14.25 -11.02
C LEU A 104 9.80 -14.34 -9.60
N PHE A 105 10.58 -15.36 -9.28
CA PHE A 105 11.30 -15.45 -8.02
C PHE A 105 12.28 -14.30 -7.81
N LEU A 106 13.04 -13.93 -8.85
CA LEU A 106 13.95 -12.78 -8.77
C LEU A 106 13.20 -11.47 -8.51
N HIS A 107 12.04 -11.26 -9.15
CA HIS A 107 11.19 -10.11 -8.87
C HIS A 107 10.63 -10.14 -7.44
N SER A 108 10.28 -11.31 -6.92
CA SER A 108 9.82 -11.46 -5.54
C SER A 108 10.92 -11.15 -4.52
N ILE A 109 12.15 -11.59 -4.77
CA ILE A 109 13.31 -11.23 -3.94
C ILE A 109 13.55 -9.72 -4.00
N ALA A 110 13.53 -9.12 -5.19
CA ALA A 110 13.67 -7.67 -5.34
C ALA A 110 12.56 -6.90 -4.62
N TYR A 111 11.33 -7.43 -4.62
CA TYR A 111 10.22 -6.88 -3.87
C TYR A 111 10.50 -6.85 -2.35
N VAL A 112 10.94 -7.99 -1.81
CA VAL A 112 11.27 -8.10 -0.38
C VAL A 112 12.38 -7.13 0.01
N LEU A 113 13.43 -7.02 -0.81
CA LEU A 113 14.52 -6.07 -0.58
C LEU A 113 14.05 -4.61 -0.63
N MET A 114 13.23 -4.24 -1.61
CA MET A 114 12.66 -2.89 -1.72
C MET A 114 11.72 -2.57 -0.56
N TYR A 115 10.93 -3.55 -0.13
CA TYR A 115 10.05 -3.42 1.02
C TYR A 115 10.85 -3.22 2.31
N ALA A 116 11.86 -4.06 2.55
CA ALA A 116 12.76 -3.93 3.69
C ALA A 116 13.48 -2.56 3.68
N LEU A 117 14.03 -2.15 2.54
CA LEU A 117 14.67 -0.84 2.39
C LEU A 117 13.73 0.31 2.80
N ARG A 118 12.47 0.28 2.36
CA ARG A 118 11.48 1.30 2.71
C ARG A 118 11.13 1.27 4.20
N GLU A 119 10.88 0.09 4.76
CA GLU A 119 10.40 -0.06 6.15
C GLU A 119 11.51 0.07 7.21
N THR A 120 12.77 -0.17 6.84
CA THR A 120 13.88 -0.11 7.80
C THR A 120 14.80 1.08 7.55
N CYS A 121 15.31 1.25 6.33
CA CYS A 121 16.36 2.21 6.05
C CYS A 121 15.84 3.61 5.66
N LEU A 122 14.62 3.72 5.12
CA LEU A 122 14.02 5.00 4.71
C LEU A 122 13.07 5.61 5.74
N GLN A 123 12.98 5.04 6.94
CA GLN A 123 12.21 5.64 8.02
C GLN A 123 12.77 7.02 8.38
N ASN A 124 11.88 7.95 8.73
CA ASN A 124 12.19 9.35 9.01
C ASN A 124 12.77 10.17 7.85
N THR A 125 12.69 9.65 6.61
CA THR A 125 12.98 10.39 5.38
C THR A 125 11.70 10.74 4.65
N GLN A 126 11.78 11.65 3.68
CA GLN A 126 10.62 11.95 2.81
C GLN A 126 10.18 10.74 1.95
N PHE A 127 11.00 9.69 1.88
CA PHE A 127 10.73 8.47 1.11
C PHE A 127 10.10 7.33 1.91
N ALA A 128 9.85 7.50 3.21
CA ALA A 128 9.26 6.47 4.09
C ALA A 128 7.93 5.90 3.57
N LYS A 129 7.13 6.71 2.87
CA LYS A 129 5.85 6.30 2.25
C LYS A 129 5.89 6.33 0.71
N ALA A 130 7.07 6.46 0.12
CA ALA A 130 7.22 6.55 -1.32
C ALA A 130 6.95 5.20 -2.01
N GLN A 131 6.45 5.25 -3.24
CA GLN A 131 6.30 4.08 -4.09
C GLN A 131 7.69 3.57 -4.53
N PHE A 132 7.82 2.28 -4.79
CA PHE A 132 9.09 1.67 -5.20
C PHE A 132 9.69 2.30 -6.46
N ASP A 133 8.85 2.73 -7.39
CA ASP A 133 9.30 3.45 -8.58
C ASP A 133 10.01 4.76 -8.22
N THR A 134 9.44 5.52 -7.30
CA THR A 134 10.03 6.77 -6.79
C THR A 134 11.37 6.51 -6.08
N ILE A 135 11.42 5.51 -5.20
CA ILE A 135 12.66 5.11 -4.50
C ILE A 135 13.73 4.70 -5.51
N ARG A 136 13.37 3.86 -6.48
CA ARG A 136 14.28 3.41 -7.53
C ARG A 136 14.86 4.57 -8.33
N LEU A 137 14.02 5.50 -8.77
CA LEU A 137 14.44 6.59 -9.64
C LEU A 137 15.19 7.69 -8.90
N LYS A 138 14.81 7.98 -7.66
CA LYS A 138 15.36 9.12 -6.90
C LYS A 138 16.48 8.73 -5.94
N ILE A 139 16.51 7.49 -5.45
CA ILE A 139 17.50 7.06 -4.44
C ILE A 139 18.48 6.02 -4.99
N LEU A 140 18.00 5.04 -5.78
CA LEU A 140 18.89 3.97 -6.25
C LEU A 140 19.53 4.28 -7.60
N LYS A 141 18.84 4.98 -8.49
CA LYS A 141 19.34 5.31 -9.83
C LYS A 141 20.13 6.63 -9.84
N ILE A 142 21.23 6.66 -9.09
CA ILE A 142 22.11 7.82 -9.02
C ILE A 142 23.34 7.57 -9.90
N GLY A 143 23.70 8.54 -10.75
CA GLY A 143 24.95 8.49 -11.49
C GLY A 143 26.14 8.59 -10.53
N ALA A 144 27.16 7.76 -10.70
CA ALA A 144 28.33 7.77 -9.86
C ALA A 144 29.61 7.61 -10.70
N ARG A 145 30.69 8.30 -10.30
CA ARG A 145 32.02 8.07 -10.86
C ARG A 145 32.80 7.11 -9.97
N ILE A 146 33.19 5.99 -10.52
CA ILE A 146 33.96 4.96 -9.81
C ILE A 146 35.45 5.12 -10.15
N VAL A 147 36.28 5.24 -9.10
CA VAL A 147 37.72 5.32 -9.23
C VAL A 147 38.34 4.14 -8.48
N ARG A 148 38.99 3.22 -9.22
CA ARG A 148 39.71 2.09 -8.64
C ARG A 148 41.14 2.52 -8.31
N MET A 149 41.53 2.32 -7.06
CA MET A 149 42.89 2.53 -6.55
C MET A 149 43.48 1.15 -6.15
N SER A 150 44.76 1.10 -5.87
CA SER A 150 45.43 -0.18 -5.48
C SER A 150 44.85 -0.84 -4.22
N THR A 151 44.41 -0.02 -3.25
CA THR A 151 43.92 -0.51 -1.93
C THR A 151 42.46 -0.27 -1.70
N LYS A 152 41.76 0.52 -2.53
CA LYS A 152 40.36 0.90 -2.32
C LYS A 152 39.66 1.30 -3.61
N ILE A 153 38.34 1.22 -3.57
CA ILE A 153 37.44 1.76 -4.60
C ILE A 153 36.76 2.99 -4.03
N LYS A 154 36.88 4.12 -4.73
CA LYS A 154 36.14 5.34 -4.39
C LYS A 154 34.94 5.50 -5.32
N ILE A 155 33.78 5.75 -4.71
CA ILE A 155 32.54 6.07 -5.42
C ILE A 155 32.25 7.53 -5.16
N HIS A 156 32.27 8.34 -6.21
CA HIS A 156 31.96 9.77 -6.14
C HIS A 156 30.53 9.97 -6.59
N LEU A 157 29.70 10.45 -5.69
CA LEU A 157 28.33 10.87 -5.97
C LEU A 157 28.30 12.35 -6.40
N PRO A 158 27.29 12.78 -7.19
CA PRO A 158 27.16 14.17 -7.60
C PRO A 158 26.94 15.09 -6.40
N THR A 159 27.66 16.18 -6.31
CA THR A 159 27.49 17.19 -5.26
C THR A 159 26.17 17.96 -5.38
N ALA A 160 25.58 18.01 -6.58
CA ALA A 160 24.28 18.64 -6.83
C ALA A 160 23.09 17.68 -6.66
N PHE A 161 23.28 16.51 -6.02
CA PHE A 161 22.19 15.56 -5.82
C PHE A 161 21.20 16.13 -4.80
N PRO A 162 19.88 16.28 -5.16
CA PRO A 162 18.92 16.99 -4.32
C PRO A 162 18.49 16.25 -3.04
N TYR A 163 18.79 14.96 -2.94
CA TYR A 163 18.39 14.07 -1.82
C TYR A 163 19.62 13.56 -1.05
N GLN A 164 20.64 14.39 -0.85
CA GLN A 164 21.89 14.00 -0.17
C GLN A 164 21.62 13.60 1.28
N ASP A 165 20.82 14.38 1.99
CA ASP A 165 20.51 14.13 3.42
C ASP A 165 19.72 12.84 3.59
N ASP A 166 18.73 12.59 2.73
CA ASP A 166 17.97 11.33 2.74
C ASP A 166 18.86 10.12 2.43
N LEU A 167 19.78 10.24 1.48
CA LEU A 167 20.74 9.20 1.14
C LEU A 167 21.72 8.92 2.29
N TYR A 168 22.17 9.97 2.97
CA TYR A 168 23.03 9.84 4.14
C TYR A 168 22.30 9.17 5.30
N GLN A 169 21.06 9.56 5.56
CA GLN A 169 20.24 8.93 6.59
C GLN A 169 19.92 7.47 6.28
N LEU A 170 19.62 7.15 5.02
CA LEU A 170 19.47 5.78 4.55
C LEU A 170 20.72 4.96 4.85
N TRP A 171 21.90 5.49 4.52
CA TRP A 171 23.17 4.82 4.80
C TRP A 171 23.36 4.54 6.28
N GLN A 172 23.12 5.52 7.16
CA GLN A 172 23.21 5.35 8.59
C GLN A 172 22.27 4.26 9.11
N ASN A 173 21.01 4.26 8.64
CA ASN A 173 20.02 3.27 9.06
C ASN A 173 20.31 1.85 8.56
N CYS A 174 21.06 1.69 7.46
CA CYS A 174 21.42 0.37 6.93
C CYS A 174 22.67 -0.25 7.60
N VAL A 175 23.51 0.57 8.25
CA VAL A 175 24.79 0.11 8.86
C VAL A 175 24.63 -0.20 10.35
N THR A 176 23.52 0.23 10.95
CA THR A 176 23.17 -0.06 12.34
C THR A 176 22.43 -1.37 12.44
#